data_3455df33d4ab85d8c39acc26768f5bf3
#
_entry.id   3455df33d4ab85d8c39acc26768f5bf3
#
_cell.length_a   1.000
_cell.length_b   1.000
_cell.length_c   1.000
_cell.angle_alpha   90.00
_cell.angle_beta   90.00
_cell.angle_gamma   90.00
#
_symmetry.space_group_name_H-M   'P 1'
#
loop_
_entity.id
_entity.type
_entity.pdbx_description
1 polymer ?
#
loop_
_entity_poly.entity_id
_entity_poly.type
_entity_poly.pdbx_seq_one_letter_code
_entity_poly.pdbx_strand_id
1 'polypeptide(L)'
;AGMFVGVCPDYEELCRRFGWNEEAEAVVGHKAAMEKAVLEHGWDGEWFLRAYDAFGKKIGSHECDEGQIYIEPQGFLVMAGVGVKEGLAQRALDSVRERLLSEHGVAILTPPYTRYHLELGEISSYPPGYKENGGIFCHNNPWIALAETTLGHGGRAYDVYRRTCPAYI
;
A
#
# COMPACT_ATOMS: atom_id res chain seq x y z
N ALA A 1 7.26 3.49 4.01
CA ALA A 1 6.51 4.21 5.06
C ALA A 1 5.59 3.25 5.84
N GLY A 2 4.57 2.62 5.23
CA GLY A 2 3.58 1.81 5.95
C GLY A 2 4.17 0.68 6.79
N MET A 3 5.07 -0.13 6.24
CA MET A 3 5.75 -1.19 7.00
C MET A 3 6.55 -0.62 8.19
N PHE A 4 7.25 0.50 7.99
CA PHE A 4 7.97 1.17 9.08
C PHE A 4 7.02 1.57 10.20
N VAL A 5 5.94 2.28 9.89
CA VAL A 5 4.92 2.70 10.87
C VAL A 5 4.33 1.49 11.60
N GLY A 6 4.04 0.40 10.86
CA GLY A 6 3.44 -0.82 11.41
C GLY A 6 4.33 -1.57 12.39
N VAL A 7 5.67 -1.58 12.19
CA VAL A 7 6.60 -2.30 13.08
C VAL A 7 7.09 -1.45 14.26
N CYS A 8 6.91 -0.13 14.24
CA CYS A 8 7.36 0.74 15.32
C CYS A 8 6.81 0.36 16.71
N PRO A 9 5.52 0.00 16.87
CA PRO A 9 4.98 -0.42 18.17
C PRO A 9 5.67 -1.68 18.73
N ASP A 10 5.92 -2.67 17.89
CA ASP A 10 6.61 -3.91 18.30
C ASP A 10 8.05 -3.64 18.72
N TYR A 11 8.73 -2.76 17.95
CA TYR A 11 10.10 -2.36 18.28
C TYR A 11 10.16 -1.52 19.57
N GLU A 12 9.21 -0.60 19.77
CA GLU A 12 9.07 0.15 21.02
C GLU A 12 8.89 -0.79 22.21
N GLU A 13 7.98 -1.76 22.11
CA GLU A 13 7.76 -2.75 23.18
C GLU A 13 9.04 -3.54 23.47
N LEU A 14 9.74 -3.98 22.43
CA LEU A 14 11.00 -4.68 22.57
C LEU A 14 12.05 -3.83 23.29
N CYS A 15 12.24 -2.58 22.90
CA CYS A 15 13.17 -1.64 23.53
C CYS A 15 12.84 -1.46 25.03
N ARG A 16 11.56 -1.27 25.37
CA ARG A 16 11.14 -1.12 26.78
C ARG A 16 11.41 -2.38 27.60
N ARG A 17 11.21 -3.57 27.04
CA ARG A 17 11.52 -4.86 27.70
C ARG A 17 13.02 -5.01 28.03
N PHE A 18 13.90 -4.45 27.20
CA PHE A 18 15.35 -4.48 27.43
C PHE A 18 15.88 -3.25 28.17
N GLY A 19 15.02 -2.31 28.56
CA GLY A 19 15.43 -1.09 29.27
C GLY A 19 16.05 -0.02 28.37
N TRP A 20 15.92 -0.13 27.05
CA TRP A 20 16.41 0.84 26.06
C TRP A 20 15.40 1.97 25.88
N ASN A 21 15.25 2.79 26.92
CA ASN A 21 14.18 3.78 26.96
C ASN A 21 14.38 4.93 25.97
N GLU A 22 15.63 5.33 25.71
CA GLU A 22 15.92 6.38 24.74
C GLU A 22 15.55 5.95 23.32
N GLU A 23 15.86 4.73 22.93
CA GLU A 23 15.46 4.15 21.65
C GLU A 23 13.94 4.00 21.54
N ALA A 24 13.27 3.60 22.62
CA ALA A 24 11.82 3.51 22.67
C ALA A 24 11.15 4.88 22.43
N GLU A 25 11.65 5.94 23.05
CA GLU A 25 11.15 7.30 22.85
C GLU A 25 11.46 7.81 21.42
N ALA A 26 12.66 7.54 20.92
CA ALA A 26 13.06 7.93 19.57
C ALA A 26 12.15 7.30 18.50
N VAL A 27 11.84 6.00 18.62
CA VAL A 27 10.98 5.33 17.63
C VAL A 27 9.55 5.86 17.65
N VAL A 28 9.01 6.24 18.79
CA VAL A 28 7.69 6.91 18.89
C VAL A 28 7.70 8.22 18.12
N GLY A 29 8.75 9.03 18.28
CA GLY A 29 8.93 10.29 17.54
C GLY A 29 9.06 10.06 16.03
N HIS A 30 9.85 9.09 15.61
CA HIS A 30 10.02 8.73 14.20
C HIS A 30 8.74 8.22 13.55
N LYS A 31 7.97 7.39 14.28
CA LYS A 31 6.66 6.91 13.83
C LYS A 31 5.72 8.08 13.56
N ALA A 32 5.57 8.98 14.54
CA ALA A 32 4.68 10.14 14.41
C ALA A 32 5.10 11.07 13.26
N ALA A 33 6.40 11.30 13.08
CA ALA A 33 6.92 12.09 11.96
C ALA A 33 6.62 11.44 10.60
N MET A 34 6.77 10.11 10.49
CA MET A 34 6.46 9.37 9.26
C MET A 34 4.97 9.39 8.94
N GLU A 35 4.10 9.16 9.92
CA GLU A 35 2.64 9.24 9.75
C GLU A 35 2.22 10.62 9.26
N LYS A 36 2.73 11.67 9.89
CA LYS A 36 2.48 13.06 9.47
C LYS A 36 2.91 13.30 8.03
N ALA A 37 4.14 12.91 7.67
CA ALA A 37 4.67 13.09 6.31
C ALA A 37 3.83 12.34 5.26
N VAL A 38 3.34 11.14 5.56
CA VAL A 38 2.47 10.38 4.66
C VAL A 38 1.13 11.08 4.47
N LEU A 39 0.51 11.58 5.55
CA LEU A 39 -0.77 12.28 5.46
C LEU A 39 -0.66 13.61 4.71
N GLU A 40 0.45 14.35 4.89
CA GLU A 40 0.67 15.65 4.26
C GLU A 40 1.13 15.55 2.79
N HIS A 41 1.92 14.54 2.45
CA HIS A 41 2.58 14.45 1.14
C HIS A 41 2.30 13.16 0.37
N GLY A 42 1.80 12.13 1.02
CA GLY A 42 1.56 10.81 0.42
C GLY A 42 0.12 10.55 -0.01
N TRP A 43 -0.80 11.47 0.20
CA TRP A 43 -2.21 11.34 -0.18
C TRP A 43 -2.50 12.04 -1.50
N ASP A 44 -3.13 11.34 -2.44
CA ASP A 44 -3.41 11.82 -3.82
C ASP A 44 -4.90 12.14 -4.07
N GLY A 45 -5.67 12.35 -3.00
CA GLY A 45 -7.10 12.65 -3.07
C GLY A 45 -8.00 11.43 -2.99
N GLU A 46 -7.61 10.29 -3.55
CA GLU A 46 -8.38 9.04 -3.56
C GLU A 46 -7.62 7.82 -3.05
N TRP A 47 -6.27 7.85 -3.09
CA TRP A 47 -5.40 6.77 -2.62
C TRP A 47 -4.03 7.31 -2.20
N PHE A 48 -3.19 6.47 -1.61
CA PHE A 48 -1.83 6.81 -1.23
C PHE A 48 -0.86 6.64 -2.42
N LEU A 49 0.01 7.62 -2.62
CA LEU A 49 1.09 7.60 -3.61
C LEU A 49 2.04 6.41 -3.38
N ARG A 50 2.63 5.93 -4.47
CA ARG A 50 3.69 4.92 -4.40
C ARG A 50 5.00 5.50 -3.90
N ALA A 51 5.43 6.62 -4.50
CA ALA A 51 6.70 7.29 -4.19
C ALA A 51 6.77 8.67 -4.86
N TYR A 52 7.88 9.33 -4.62
CA TYR A 52 8.39 10.42 -5.46
C TYR A 52 9.69 9.97 -6.12
N ASP A 53 9.93 10.38 -7.35
CA ASP A 53 11.20 10.16 -8.02
C ASP A 53 12.28 11.15 -7.52
N ALA A 54 13.50 11.03 -8.06
CA ALA A 54 14.62 11.89 -7.69
C ALA A 54 14.42 13.40 -8.04
N PHE A 55 13.43 13.70 -8.86
CA PHE A 55 13.08 15.06 -9.29
C PHE A 55 11.83 15.61 -8.61
N GLY A 56 11.26 14.84 -7.68
CA GLY A 56 10.04 15.20 -6.94
C GLY A 56 8.74 14.96 -7.72
N LYS A 57 8.79 14.21 -8.84
CA LYS A 57 7.59 13.80 -9.57
C LYS A 57 6.90 12.67 -8.83
N LYS A 58 5.58 12.73 -8.72
CA LYS A 58 4.77 11.69 -8.11
C LYS A 58 4.77 10.41 -8.94
N ILE A 59 4.85 9.27 -8.26
CA ILE A 59 4.65 7.93 -8.81
C ILE A 59 3.43 7.33 -8.10
N GLY A 60 2.49 6.79 -8.85
CA GLY A 60 1.25 6.25 -8.26
C GLY A 60 0.22 7.34 -7.99
N SER A 61 0.13 8.36 -8.85
CA SER A 61 -0.81 9.48 -8.78
C SER A 61 -1.83 9.42 -9.91
N HIS A 62 -3.01 9.98 -9.66
CA HIS A 62 -4.01 10.23 -10.71
C HIS A 62 -3.49 11.19 -11.79
N GLU A 63 -2.43 11.96 -11.50
CA GLU A 63 -1.75 12.84 -12.46
C GLU A 63 -0.90 12.08 -13.48
N CYS A 64 -0.61 10.78 -13.24
CA CYS A 64 0.17 9.95 -14.15
C CYS A 64 -0.73 9.39 -15.26
N ASP A 65 -0.18 9.26 -16.49
CA ASP A 65 -0.89 8.60 -17.59
C ASP A 65 -1.03 7.09 -17.36
N GLU A 66 0.01 6.47 -16.77
CA GLU A 66 0.13 5.03 -16.47
C GLU A 66 0.62 4.86 -15.03
N GLY A 67 0.38 3.70 -14.40
CA GLY A 67 0.80 3.45 -13.03
C GLY A 67 0.18 4.42 -12.02
N GLN A 68 -1.12 4.67 -12.12
CA GLN A 68 -1.82 5.65 -11.27
C GLN A 68 -1.99 5.18 -9.84
N ILE A 69 -2.36 3.91 -9.65
CA ILE A 69 -2.57 3.33 -8.32
C ILE A 69 -1.77 2.03 -8.18
N TYR A 70 -1.16 1.83 -7.01
CA TYR A 70 -0.40 0.64 -6.64
C TYR A 70 -0.96 0.01 -5.37
N ILE A 71 -0.95 -1.32 -5.30
CA ILE A 71 -1.51 -2.09 -4.20
C ILE A 71 -0.75 -1.90 -2.87
N GLU A 72 0.59 -1.80 -2.93
CA GLU A 72 1.45 -1.84 -1.73
C GLU A 72 1.22 -0.68 -0.76
N PRO A 73 1.15 0.60 -1.23
CA PRO A 73 0.87 1.70 -0.31
C PRO A 73 -0.47 1.55 0.39
N GLN A 74 -1.50 1.11 -0.35
CA GLN A 74 -2.84 0.96 0.21
C GLN A 74 -2.86 -0.12 1.28
N GLY A 75 -2.30 -1.30 0.99
CA GLY A 75 -2.24 -2.40 1.94
C GLY A 75 -1.46 -2.04 3.20
N PHE A 76 -0.20 -1.64 3.06
CA PHE A 76 0.69 -1.41 4.20
C PHE A 76 0.32 -0.20 5.06
N LEU A 77 -0.14 0.90 4.46
CA LEU A 77 -0.54 2.07 5.25
C LEU A 77 -1.81 1.83 6.04
N VAL A 78 -2.80 1.16 5.44
CA VAL A 78 -4.05 0.84 6.14
C VAL A 78 -3.82 -0.20 7.24
N MET A 79 -3.02 -1.25 7.00
CA MET A 79 -2.64 -2.22 8.05
C MET A 79 -1.92 -1.55 9.23
N ALA A 80 -1.13 -0.51 8.95
CA ALA A 80 -0.45 0.29 9.98
C ALA A 80 -1.36 1.32 10.68
N GLY A 81 -2.63 1.42 10.29
CA GLY A 81 -3.60 2.36 10.86
C GLY A 81 -3.53 3.79 10.33
N VAL A 82 -2.69 4.06 9.33
CA VAL A 82 -2.52 5.40 8.75
C VAL A 82 -3.78 5.80 7.97
N GLY A 83 -4.29 7.00 8.25
CA GLY A 83 -5.47 7.55 7.58
C GLY A 83 -6.81 6.95 8.02
N VAL A 84 -6.84 6.09 9.06
CA VAL A 84 -8.08 5.48 9.55
C VAL A 84 -8.97 6.54 10.21
N LYS A 85 -8.40 7.39 11.06
CA LYS A 85 -9.15 8.45 11.76
C LYS A 85 -9.68 9.52 10.81
N GLU A 86 -8.96 9.80 9.75
CA GLU A 86 -9.27 10.79 8.71
C GLU A 86 -10.25 10.25 7.64
N GLY A 87 -10.58 8.96 7.67
CA GLY A 87 -11.39 8.30 6.64
C GLY A 87 -10.65 8.01 5.33
N LEU A 88 -9.34 8.34 5.25
CA LEU A 88 -8.53 8.14 4.05
C LEU A 88 -8.27 6.65 3.77
N ALA A 89 -8.08 5.86 4.82
CA ALA A 89 -7.89 4.41 4.72
C ALA A 89 -9.08 3.73 4.04
N GLN A 90 -10.32 4.12 4.40
CA GLN A 90 -11.53 3.65 3.75
C GLN A 90 -11.53 4.00 2.26
N ARG A 91 -11.27 5.27 1.93
CA ARG A 91 -11.25 5.76 0.54
C ARG A 91 -10.19 5.03 -0.29
N ALA A 92 -9.00 4.81 0.28
CA ALA A 92 -7.93 4.06 -0.39
C ALA A 92 -8.35 2.62 -0.73
N LEU A 93 -8.99 1.90 0.19
CA LEU A 93 -9.48 0.54 -0.07
C LEU A 93 -10.67 0.50 -1.04
N ASP A 94 -11.51 1.53 -1.06
CA ASP A 94 -12.55 1.68 -2.09
C ASP A 94 -11.93 1.85 -3.47
N SER A 95 -10.88 2.69 -3.59
CA SER A 95 -10.10 2.85 -4.83
C SER A 95 -9.42 1.55 -5.29
N VAL A 96 -8.91 0.74 -4.36
CA VAL A 96 -8.39 -0.61 -4.68
C VAL A 96 -9.47 -1.49 -5.28
N ARG A 97 -10.67 -1.49 -4.71
CA ARG A 97 -11.79 -2.29 -5.23
C ARG A 97 -12.27 -1.81 -6.59
N GLU A 98 -12.34 -0.51 -6.78
CA GLU A 98 -12.82 0.09 -8.03
C GLU A 98 -11.83 -0.09 -9.19
N ARG A 99 -10.53 -0.04 -8.90
CA ARG A 99 -9.48 0.07 -9.93
C ARG A 99 -8.59 -1.16 -10.07
N LEU A 100 -8.34 -1.90 -8.99
CA LEU A 100 -7.38 -3.03 -8.99
C LEU A 100 -8.05 -4.40 -8.86
N LEU A 101 -9.26 -4.49 -8.28
CA LEU A 101 -9.91 -5.77 -8.05
C LEU A 101 -10.48 -6.35 -9.34
N SER A 102 -10.09 -7.57 -9.67
CA SER A 102 -10.60 -8.39 -10.78
C SER A 102 -11.25 -9.67 -10.26
N GLU A 103 -11.75 -10.53 -11.16
CA GLU A 103 -12.25 -11.86 -10.81
C GLU A 103 -11.16 -12.80 -10.26
N HIS A 104 -9.89 -12.53 -10.58
CA HIS A 104 -8.72 -13.35 -10.18
C HIS A 104 -7.93 -12.77 -9.01
N GLY A 105 -8.39 -11.68 -8.38
CA GLY A 105 -7.72 -10.98 -7.29
C GLY A 105 -7.41 -9.53 -7.61
N VAL A 106 -6.54 -8.94 -6.80
CA VAL A 106 -6.13 -7.53 -6.88
C VAL A 106 -4.85 -7.41 -7.68
N ALA A 107 -4.89 -6.65 -8.76
CA ALA A 107 -3.72 -6.33 -9.58
C ALA A 107 -2.73 -5.44 -8.81
N ILE A 108 -1.44 -5.54 -9.16
CA ILE A 108 -0.40 -4.80 -8.45
C ILE A 108 -0.46 -3.29 -8.72
N LEU A 109 -0.82 -2.90 -9.94
CA LEU A 109 -1.01 -1.51 -10.36
C LEU A 109 -1.97 -1.40 -11.55
N THR A 110 -2.48 -0.18 -11.78
CA THR A 110 -3.26 0.16 -12.99
C THR A 110 -3.16 1.67 -13.30
N PRO A 111 -3.29 2.12 -14.58
CA PRO A 111 -3.11 1.34 -15.80
C PRO A 111 -1.68 0.78 -15.89
N PRO A 112 -1.48 -0.40 -16.49
CA PRO A 112 -0.13 -0.93 -16.70
C PRO A 112 0.66 -0.08 -17.70
N TYR A 113 1.99 -0.10 -17.59
CA TYR A 113 2.88 0.59 -18.49
C TYR A 113 2.88 -0.06 -19.88
N THR A 114 2.72 0.75 -20.92
CA THR A 114 2.72 0.28 -22.34
C THR A 114 4.02 0.57 -23.05
N ARG A 115 4.93 1.33 -22.42
CA ARG A 115 6.26 1.70 -22.94
C ARG A 115 7.29 1.67 -21.83
N TYR A 116 8.56 1.58 -22.19
CA TYR A 116 9.66 1.67 -21.24
C TYR A 116 9.84 3.10 -20.73
N HIS A 117 9.90 3.25 -19.41
CA HIS A 117 10.18 4.48 -18.71
C HIS A 117 11.50 4.37 -17.97
N LEU A 118 12.51 5.12 -18.43
CA LEU A 118 13.86 5.06 -17.87
C LEU A 118 13.89 5.37 -16.37
N GLU A 119 13.06 6.33 -15.93
CA GLU A 119 12.92 6.78 -14.54
C GLU A 119 12.27 5.75 -13.62
N LEU A 120 11.50 4.81 -14.17
CA LEU A 120 10.83 3.74 -13.42
C LEU A 120 11.59 2.42 -13.50
N GLY A 121 12.42 2.27 -14.53
CA GLY A 121 13.25 1.09 -14.72
C GLY A 121 12.47 -0.15 -15.11
N GLU A 122 12.91 -1.30 -14.61
CA GLU A 122 12.50 -2.63 -15.05
C GLU A 122 10.99 -2.89 -15.03
N ILE A 123 10.26 -2.32 -14.08
CA ILE A 123 8.80 -2.48 -13.97
C ILE A 123 8.08 -2.12 -15.27
N SER A 124 8.55 -1.09 -15.97
CA SER A 124 7.97 -0.63 -17.23
C SER A 124 8.47 -1.41 -18.47
N SER A 125 9.39 -2.35 -18.30
CA SER A 125 9.88 -3.22 -19.39
C SER A 125 9.03 -4.49 -19.60
N TYR A 126 8.26 -4.88 -18.58
CA TYR A 126 7.38 -6.05 -18.70
C TYR A 126 6.13 -5.74 -19.56
N PRO A 127 5.61 -6.72 -20.30
CA PRO A 127 4.33 -6.56 -20.97
C PRO A 127 3.20 -6.20 -19.98
N PRO A 128 2.19 -5.42 -20.41
CA PRO A 128 1.00 -5.14 -19.60
C PRO A 128 0.34 -6.40 -19.06
N GLY A 129 0.03 -6.42 -17.77
CA GLY A 129 -0.56 -7.57 -17.07
C GLY A 129 0.45 -8.65 -16.66
N TYR A 130 1.74 -8.47 -16.90
CA TYR A 130 2.77 -9.43 -16.58
C TYR A 130 3.69 -8.95 -15.46
N LYS A 131 4.00 -9.82 -14.50
CA LYS A 131 4.82 -9.53 -13.32
C LYS A 131 4.38 -8.23 -12.64
N GLU A 132 5.34 -7.36 -12.28
CA GLU A 132 5.08 -6.10 -11.59
C GLU A 132 4.34 -5.07 -12.43
N ASN A 133 4.20 -5.29 -13.73
CA ASN A 133 3.47 -4.38 -14.62
C ASN A 133 1.98 -4.74 -14.74
N GLY A 134 1.26 -4.64 -13.64
CA GLY A 134 -0.20 -4.88 -13.61
C GLY A 134 -0.60 -6.36 -13.43
N GLY A 135 0.35 -7.26 -13.14
CA GLY A 135 0.05 -8.66 -12.81
C GLY A 135 -0.63 -8.81 -11.45
N ILE A 136 -1.12 -10.01 -11.15
CA ILE A 136 -1.71 -10.38 -9.86
C ILE A 136 -0.73 -11.30 -9.14
N PHE A 137 -0.30 -10.89 -7.94
CA PHE A 137 0.59 -11.68 -7.10
C PHE A 137 -0.14 -12.21 -5.87
N CYS A 138 0.00 -13.52 -5.61
CA CYS A 138 -0.61 -14.14 -4.45
C CYS A 138 -0.11 -13.57 -3.11
N HIS A 139 1.12 -13.04 -3.03
CA HIS A 139 1.66 -12.48 -1.79
C HIS A 139 1.18 -11.05 -1.48
N ASN A 140 0.76 -10.27 -2.49
CA ASN A 140 0.29 -8.90 -2.29
C ASN A 140 -1.19 -8.86 -1.86
N ASN A 141 -1.98 -9.82 -2.32
CA ASN A 141 -3.41 -9.87 -2.06
C ASN A 141 -3.77 -10.04 -0.57
N PRO A 142 -3.05 -10.87 0.23
CA PRO A 142 -3.23 -10.92 1.67
C PRO A 142 -3.08 -9.58 2.40
N TRP A 143 -2.23 -8.66 1.91
CA TRP A 143 -2.11 -7.33 2.51
C TRP A 143 -3.41 -6.54 2.41
N ILE A 144 -4.13 -6.65 1.28
CA ILE A 144 -5.43 -6.00 1.14
C ILE A 144 -6.49 -6.70 2.01
N ALA A 145 -6.47 -8.03 2.08
CA ALA A 145 -7.38 -8.76 2.98
C ALA A 145 -7.16 -8.37 4.45
N LEU A 146 -5.91 -8.22 4.90
CA LEU A 146 -5.57 -7.74 6.24
C LEU A 146 -5.99 -6.27 6.44
N ALA A 147 -5.74 -5.41 5.45
CA ALA A 147 -6.15 -4.00 5.50
C ALA A 147 -7.68 -3.86 5.61
N GLU A 148 -8.45 -4.64 4.84
CA GLU A 148 -9.92 -4.68 4.97
C GLU A 148 -10.37 -5.16 6.36
N THR A 149 -9.66 -6.15 6.93
CA THR A 149 -9.95 -6.62 8.30
C THR A 149 -9.66 -5.54 9.34
N THR A 150 -8.61 -4.75 9.16
CA THR A 150 -8.25 -3.62 10.04
C THR A 150 -9.40 -2.60 10.13
N LEU A 151 -10.14 -2.41 9.02
CA LEU A 151 -11.33 -1.54 8.99
C LEU A 151 -12.65 -2.27 9.34
N GLY A 152 -12.59 -3.54 9.75
CA GLY A 152 -13.78 -4.32 10.10
C GLY A 152 -14.57 -4.88 8.90
N HIS A 153 -14.02 -4.83 7.69
CA HIS A 153 -14.67 -5.26 6.46
C HIS A 153 -14.47 -6.76 6.17
N GLY A 154 -14.83 -7.64 7.09
CA GLY A 154 -14.61 -9.08 6.97
C GLY A 154 -15.13 -9.71 5.68
N GLY A 155 -16.29 -9.26 5.17
CA GLY A 155 -16.84 -9.74 3.89
C GLY A 155 -15.97 -9.37 2.68
N ARG A 156 -15.41 -8.15 2.67
CA ARG A 156 -14.49 -7.67 1.62
C ARG A 156 -13.14 -8.40 1.68
N ALA A 157 -12.63 -8.64 2.90
CA ALA A 157 -11.42 -9.42 3.12
C ALA A 157 -11.58 -10.86 2.60
N TYR A 158 -12.70 -11.51 2.91
CA TYR A 158 -13.01 -12.85 2.42
C TYR A 158 -13.14 -12.91 0.89
N ASP A 159 -13.73 -11.89 0.26
CA ASP A 159 -13.85 -11.78 -1.19
C ASP A 159 -12.46 -11.77 -1.86
N VAL A 160 -11.51 -10.99 -1.35
CA VAL A 160 -10.11 -10.97 -1.84
C VAL A 160 -9.45 -12.35 -1.66
N TYR A 161 -9.56 -12.93 -0.47
CA TYR A 161 -9.03 -14.28 -0.18
C TYR A 161 -9.57 -15.32 -1.17
N ARG A 162 -10.89 -15.35 -1.37
CA ARG A 162 -11.54 -16.34 -2.23
C ARG A 162 -11.06 -16.26 -3.67
N ARG A 163 -10.85 -15.04 -4.21
CA ARG A 163 -10.40 -14.81 -5.59
C ARG A 163 -8.97 -15.29 -5.87
N THR A 164 -8.16 -15.41 -4.82
CA THR A 164 -6.76 -15.84 -4.94
C THR A 164 -6.52 -17.25 -4.40
N CYS A 165 -7.54 -17.90 -3.88
CA CYS A 165 -7.41 -19.24 -3.33
C CYS A 165 -7.63 -20.30 -4.43
N PRO A 166 -6.64 -21.17 -4.72
CA PRO A 166 -6.74 -22.16 -5.79
C PRO A 166 -7.92 -23.13 -5.68
N ALA A 167 -8.47 -23.28 -4.47
CA ALA A 167 -9.65 -24.14 -4.25
C ALA A 167 -10.95 -23.57 -4.85
N TYR A 168 -10.96 -22.31 -5.24
CA TYR A 168 -12.14 -21.61 -5.76
C TYR A 168 -11.98 -21.15 -7.23
N ILE A 169 -10.87 -21.51 -7.88
CA ILE A 169 -10.57 -21.16 -9.27
C ILE A 169 -10.83 -22.36 -10.18
#